data_51ed94310a91bb8683e40e08e312d6d1
#
_entry.id   51ed94310a91bb8683e40e08e312d6d1
#
_cell.length_a   1.000
_cell.length_b   1.000
_cell.length_c   1.000
_cell.angle_alpha   90.00
_cell.angle_beta   90.00
_cell.angle_gamma   90.00
#
_symmetry.space_group_name_H-M   'P 1'
#
loop_
_entity.id
_entity.type
_entity.pdbx_description
1 polymer ?
#
loop_
_entity_poly.entity_id
_entity_poly.type
_entity_poly.pdbx_seq_one_letter_code
_entity_poly.pdbx_strand_id
1 'polypeptide(L)'
;MICWDSTFPETARALAKQGAEVIFLPIWGGYLKLVQARALENQVYLVSSSYDMISAVFDLEGNVAKEATTENPVIVMEVDLNQQKLWPWIGDLKSRIPREMPTQKAVDVGSY
;
A
#
# COMPACT_ATOMS: atom_id res chain seq x y z
N MET A 1 9.29 2.31 -3.43
CA MET A 1 9.44 2.38 -1.95
C MET A 1 10.40 1.29 -1.53
N ILE A 2 11.34 1.56 -0.66
CA ILE A 2 12.40 0.60 -0.29
C ILE A 2 12.48 0.45 1.22
N CYS A 3 12.39 -0.80 1.70
CA CYS A 3 12.70 -1.26 3.05
C CYS A 3 12.12 -0.35 4.16
N TRP A 4 12.98 0.41 4.85
CA TRP A 4 12.63 1.30 5.95
C TRP A 4 11.52 2.29 5.62
N ASP A 5 11.41 2.71 4.37
CA ASP A 5 10.36 3.63 3.91
C ASP A 5 8.95 3.12 4.21
N SER A 6 8.77 1.80 4.22
CA SER A 6 7.46 1.18 4.46
C SER A 6 6.94 1.36 5.90
N THR A 7 7.85 1.68 6.82
CA THR A 7 7.51 1.94 8.22
C THR A 7 6.67 3.21 8.37
N PHE A 8 6.87 4.18 7.50
CA PHE A 8 6.22 5.49 7.55
C PHE A 8 5.14 5.60 6.47
N PRO A 9 3.93 6.06 6.83
CA PRO A 9 2.83 6.15 5.87
C PRO A 9 3.07 7.20 4.77
N GLU A 10 3.92 8.18 5.02
CA GLU A 10 4.13 9.33 4.13
C GLU A 10 4.69 8.92 2.77
N THR A 11 5.61 7.96 2.73
CA THR A 11 6.24 7.55 1.47
C THR A 11 5.24 6.91 0.52
N ALA A 12 4.46 5.94 0.98
CA ALA A 12 3.45 5.30 0.15
C ALA A 12 2.36 6.31 -0.28
N ARG A 13 1.97 7.21 0.64
CA ARG A 13 1.01 8.27 0.35
C ARG A 13 1.53 9.21 -0.73
N ALA A 14 2.80 9.60 -0.67
CA ALA A 14 3.41 10.46 -1.68
C ALA A 14 3.41 9.81 -3.06
N LEU A 15 3.73 8.51 -3.13
CA LEU A 15 3.69 7.77 -4.39
C LEU A 15 2.26 7.68 -4.95
N ALA A 16 1.30 7.36 -4.09
CA ALA A 16 -0.11 7.28 -4.49
C ALA A 16 -0.64 8.63 -5.01
N LYS A 17 -0.27 9.73 -4.36
CA LYS A 17 -0.64 11.08 -4.80
C LYS A 17 -0.06 11.43 -6.16
N GLN A 18 1.08 10.85 -6.53
CA GLN A 18 1.69 11.02 -7.84
C GLN A 18 1.13 10.07 -8.90
N GLY A 19 0.13 9.27 -8.54
CA GLY A 19 -0.57 8.40 -9.47
C GLY A 19 -0.09 6.94 -9.46
N ALA A 20 0.70 6.53 -8.49
CA ALA A 20 1.10 5.13 -8.40
C ALA A 20 -0.12 4.23 -8.21
N GLU A 21 -0.20 3.18 -9.01
CA GLU A 21 -1.24 2.15 -8.92
C GLU A 21 -0.68 0.83 -8.38
N VAL A 22 0.63 0.63 -8.56
CA VAL A 22 1.39 -0.49 -8.02
C VAL A 22 2.65 0.06 -7.36
N ILE A 23 2.90 -0.36 -6.13
CA ILE A 23 4.13 0.00 -5.40
C ILE A 23 4.96 -1.26 -5.20
N PHE A 24 6.18 -1.26 -5.70
CA PHE A 24 7.13 -2.33 -5.44
C PHE A 24 7.92 -2.03 -4.17
N LEU A 25 8.09 -3.06 -3.34
CA LEU A 25 8.75 -2.96 -2.04
C LEU A 25 9.80 -4.07 -1.89
N PRO A 26 11.05 -3.82 -2.32
CA PRO A 26 12.16 -4.64 -1.87
C PRO A 26 12.44 -4.32 -0.40
N ILE A 27 12.48 -5.36 0.43
CA ILE A 27 12.61 -5.20 1.87
C ILE A 27 13.30 -6.42 2.48
N TRP A 28 14.27 -6.21 3.36
CA TRP A 28 14.88 -7.30 4.08
C TRP A 28 13.89 -7.98 5.02
N GLY A 29 13.31 -7.21 5.91
CA GLY A 29 12.28 -7.63 6.83
C GLY A 29 11.46 -6.42 7.28
N GLY A 30 10.25 -6.66 7.73
CA GLY A 30 9.36 -5.60 8.15
C GLY A 30 8.11 -6.13 8.83
N TYR A 31 7.20 -5.25 9.12
CA TYR A 31 5.93 -5.61 9.73
C TYR A 31 4.86 -5.79 8.67
N LEU A 32 4.37 -7.02 8.56
CA LEU A 32 3.33 -7.38 7.59
C LEU A 32 2.11 -6.45 7.69
N LYS A 33 1.66 -6.16 8.89
CA LYS A 33 0.49 -5.30 9.10
C LYS A 33 0.70 -3.87 8.58
N LEU A 34 1.91 -3.33 8.68
CA LEU A 34 2.23 -2.02 8.11
C LEU A 34 2.19 -2.05 6.59
N VAL A 35 2.75 -3.09 5.99
CA VAL A 35 2.73 -3.25 4.53
C VAL A 35 1.30 -3.38 4.01
N GLN A 36 0.48 -4.19 4.68
CA GLN A 36 -0.94 -4.31 4.38
C GLN A 36 -1.66 -2.96 4.50
N ALA A 37 -1.36 -2.20 5.54
CA ALA A 37 -1.93 -0.87 5.74
C ALA A 37 -1.55 0.09 4.59
N ARG A 38 -0.30 0.04 4.10
CA ARG A 38 0.13 0.90 2.98
C ARG A 38 -0.67 0.60 1.71
N ALA A 39 -0.96 -0.65 1.42
CA ALA A 39 -1.80 -1.03 0.29
C ALA A 39 -3.25 -0.54 0.50
N LEU A 40 -3.83 -0.83 1.64
CA LEU A 40 -5.22 -0.51 1.98
C LEU A 40 -5.48 1.00 2.01
N GLU A 41 -4.68 1.75 2.76
CA GLU A 41 -4.91 3.18 2.97
C GLU A 41 -4.73 4.02 1.72
N ASN A 42 -4.00 3.50 0.73
CA ASN A 42 -3.75 4.16 -0.55
C ASN A 42 -4.54 3.55 -1.69
N GLN A 43 -5.19 2.40 -1.47
CA GLN A 43 -5.86 1.61 -2.50
C GLN A 43 -4.98 1.39 -3.73
N VAL A 44 -3.80 0.86 -3.47
CA VAL A 44 -2.81 0.47 -4.49
C VAL A 44 -2.47 -1.00 -4.32
N TYR A 45 -2.09 -1.65 -5.40
CA TYR A 45 -1.41 -2.94 -5.29
C TYR A 45 -0.03 -2.70 -4.72
N LEU A 46 0.41 -3.60 -3.85
CA LEU A 46 1.78 -3.56 -3.33
C LEU A 46 2.42 -4.92 -3.55
N VAL A 47 3.63 -4.92 -4.05
CA VAL A 47 4.39 -6.14 -4.34
C VAL A 47 5.66 -6.13 -3.51
N SER A 48 5.76 -7.03 -2.55
CA SER A 48 6.97 -7.18 -1.73
C SER A 48 7.88 -8.28 -2.26
N SER A 49 9.17 -8.03 -2.13
CA SER A 49 10.22 -9.04 -2.26
C SER A 49 11.07 -8.96 -1.00
N SER A 50 11.01 -10.01 -0.18
CA SER A 50 11.55 -9.95 1.18
C SER A 50 12.33 -11.21 1.54
N TYR A 51 13.25 -11.06 2.49
CA TYR A 51 13.96 -12.15 3.10
C TYR A 51 13.24 -12.68 4.35
N ASP A 52 12.94 -11.79 5.31
CA ASP A 52 12.36 -12.15 6.61
C ASP A 52 10.84 -11.93 6.71
N MET A 53 10.27 -11.18 5.79
CA MET A 53 8.82 -11.00 5.68
C MET A 53 8.34 -11.78 4.45
N ILE A 54 7.04 -11.94 4.27
CA ILE A 54 6.53 -12.62 3.07
C ILE A 54 6.83 -11.81 1.80
N SER A 55 7.13 -12.52 0.73
CA SER A 55 7.17 -11.98 -0.64
C SER A 55 5.80 -12.24 -1.25
N ALA A 56 5.08 -11.18 -1.58
CA ALA A 56 3.65 -11.31 -1.90
C ALA A 56 3.13 -10.15 -2.74
N VAL A 57 1.97 -10.38 -3.32
CA VAL A 57 1.14 -9.33 -3.91
C VAL A 57 0.00 -9.04 -2.94
N PHE A 58 -0.13 -7.78 -2.55
CA PHE A 58 -1.21 -7.28 -1.71
C PHE A 58 -2.23 -6.56 -2.60
N ASP A 59 -3.51 -6.82 -2.38
CA ASP A 59 -4.59 -6.22 -3.14
C ASP A 59 -4.99 -4.83 -2.61
N LEU A 60 -5.99 -4.24 -3.21
CA LEU A 60 -6.49 -2.90 -2.86
C LEU A 60 -7.12 -2.84 -1.45
N GLU A 61 -7.40 -3.98 -0.83
CA GLU A 61 -7.88 -4.08 0.55
C GLU A 61 -6.78 -4.43 1.54
N GLY A 62 -5.53 -4.50 1.07
CA GLY A 62 -4.40 -4.87 1.90
C GLY A 62 -4.32 -6.37 2.20
N ASN A 63 -5.14 -7.19 1.56
CA ASN A 63 -5.09 -8.63 1.72
C ASN A 63 -3.95 -9.24 0.91
N VAL A 64 -3.39 -10.34 1.40
CA VAL A 64 -2.41 -11.12 0.66
C VAL A 64 -3.15 -11.85 -0.47
N ALA A 65 -2.99 -11.38 -1.69
CA ALA A 65 -3.62 -11.97 -2.86
C ALA A 65 -2.86 -13.19 -3.38
N LYS A 66 -1.54 -13.14 -3.32
CA LYS A 66 -0.67 -14.26 -3.71
C LYS A 66 0.65 -14.15 -2.97
N GLU A 67 1.17 -15.27 -2.52
CA GLU A 67 2.38 -15.36 -1.72
C GLU A 67 3.37 -16.34 -2.33
N ALA A 68 4.65 -15.97 -2.36
CA ALA A 68 5.73 -16.88 -2.68
C ALA A 68 6.01 -17.80 -1.50
N THR A 69 6.37 -19.04 -1.79
CA THR A 69 6.71 -20.05 -0.80
C THR A 69 8.07 -20.63 -1.11
N THR A 70 8.60 -21.47 -0.21
CA THR A 70 9.85 -22.20 -0.46
C THR A 70 9.73 -23.11 -1.67
N GLU A 71 8.55 -23.72 -1.87
CA GLU A 71 8.26 -24.60 -3.01
C GLU A 71 8.02 -23.81 -4.30
N ASN A 72 7.43 -22.62 -4.20
CA ASN A 72 7.17 -21.68 -5.30
C ASN A 72 7.77 -20.33 -4.99
N PRO A 73 9.09 -20.16 -5.13
CA PRO A 73 9.77 -18.93 -4.74
C PRO A 73 9.52 -17.76 -5.70
N VAL A 74 9.00 -18.03 -6.88
CA VAL A 74 8.65 -17.02 -7.87
C VAL A 74 7.16 -17.11 -8.16
N ILE A 75 6.48 -15.98 -8.03
CA ILE A 75 5.04 -15.89 -8.31
C ILE A 75 4.77 -14.86 -9.41
N VAL A 76 3.73 -15.12 -10.16
CA VAL A 76 3.20 -14.20 -11.17
C VAL A 76 1.72 -14.00 -10.89
N MET A 77 1.27 -12.76 -10.94
CA MET A 77 -0.13 -12.43 -10.76
C MET A 77 -0.53 -11.33 -11.74
N GLU A 78 -1.64 -11.56 -12.44
CA GLU A 78 -2.27 -10.53 -13.25
C GLU A 78 -3.14 -9.65 -12.34
N VAL A 79 -3.04 -8.34 -12.49
CA VAL A 79 -3.86 -7.38 -11.76
C VAL A 79 -4.62 -6.50 -12.75
N ASP A 80 -5.84 -6.14 -12.39
CA ASP A 80 -6.66 -5.21 -13.16
C ASP A 80 -6.52 -3.80 -12.57
N LEU A 81 -5.78 -2.94 -13.26
CA LEU A 81 -5.56 -1.56 -12.81
C LEU A 81 -6.80 -0.68 -12.95
N ASN A 82 -7.81 -1.14 -13.66
CA ASN A 82 -9.10 -0.44 -13.75
C ASN A 82 -10.07 -0.84 -12.63
N GLN A 83 -9.69 -1.82 -11.81
CA GLN A 83 -10.52 -2.24 -10.69
C GLN A 83 -10.67 -1.10 -9.69
N GLN A 84 -11.92 -0.79 -9.37
CA GLN A 84 -12.27 0.20 -8.37
C GLN A 84 -12.78 -0.50 -7.11
N LYS A 85 -12.28 -0.09 -5.96
CA LYS A 85 -12.75 -0.60 -4.68
C LYS A 85 -13.51 0.50 -3.95
N LEU A 86 -14.78 0.28 -3.74
CA LEU A 86 -15.65 1.21 -3.03
C LEU A 86 -15.79 0.78 -1.56
N TRP A 87 -15.61 1.71 -0.64
CA TRP A 87 -15.85 1.47 0.77
C TRP A 87 -17.33 1.72 1.10
N PRO A 88 -17.93 0.93 2.01
CA PRO A 88 -19.37 1.00 2.24
C PRO A 88 -19.90 2.38 2.60
N TRP A 89 -19.18 3.17 3.35
CA TRP A 89 -19.63 4.49 3.79
C TRP A 89 -18.94 5.65 3.08
N ILE A 90 -17.80 5.39 2.50
CA ILE A 90 -16.92 6.43 1.93
C ILE A 90 -17.05 6.46 0.42
N GLY A 91 -17.39 5.34 -0.19
CA GLY A 91 -17.41 5.18 -1.63
C GLY A 91 -15.99 5.09 -2.20
N ASP A 92 -15.66 5.94 -3.15
CA ASP A 92 -14.35 5.95 -3.79
C ASP A 92 -13.34 6.74 -2.95
N LEU A 93 -12.74 6.05 -1.98
CA LEU A 93 -11.72 6.66 -1.12
C LEU A 93 -10.53 7.18 -1.95
N LYS A 94 -10.10 6.43 -2.95
CA LYS A 94 -8.91 6.78 -3.74
C LYS A 94 -9.03 8.16 -4.38
N SER A 95 -10.19 8.48 -4.93
CA SER A 95 -10.44 9.79 -5.53
C SER A 95 -10.54 10.91 -4.50
N ARG A 96 -10.90 10.59 -3.27
CA ARG A 96 -11.07 11.56 -2.18
C ARG A 96 -9.76 11.95 -1.50
N ILE A 97 -8.78 11.06 -1.50
CA ILE A 97 -7.48 11.29 -0.82
C ILE A 97 -6.85 12.63 -1.20
N PRO A 98 -6.67 12.98 -2.50
CA PRO A 98 -6.00 14.23 -2.87
C PRO A 98 -6.73 15.48 -2.41
N ARG A 99 -8.07 15.40 -2.25
CA ARG A 99 -8.93 16.54 -1.93
C ARG A 99 -9.18 16.73 -0.45
N GLU A 100 -9.23 15.62 0.30
CA GLU A 100 -9.70 15.61 1.69
C GLU A 100 -8.62 15.29 2.70
N MET A 101 -7.43 14.92 2.24
CA MET A 101 -6.31 14.65 3.14
C MET A 101 -5.91 15.92 3.90
N PRO A 102 -5.72 15.84 5.22
CA PRO A 102 -5.28 16.99 6.00
C PRO A 102 -3.97 17.59 5.48
N THR A 103 -3.87 18.90 5.47
CA THR A 103 -2.63 19.60 5.18
C THR A 103 -1.75 19.65 6.44
N GLN A 104 -0.46 19.82 6.27
CA GLN A 104 0.46 19.96 7.40
C GLN A 104 0.00 21.07 8.35
N LYS A 105 -0.42 22.21 7.80
CA LYS A 105 -0.92 23.33 8.60
C LYS A 105 -2.13 22.94 9.46
N ALA A 106 -3.06 22.16 8.91
CA ALA A 106 -4.22 21.70 9.65
C ALA A 106 -3.83 20.72 10.77
N VAL A 107 -2.85 19.87 10.52
CA VAL A 107 -2.30 18.95 11.53
C VAL A 107 -1.63 19.72 12.66
N ASP A 108 -0.81 20.73 12.32
CA ASP A 108 -0.07 21.50 13.33
C ASP A 108 -1.03 22.31 14.23
N VAL A 109 -2.09 22.87 13.67
CA VAL A 109 -3.13 23.58 14.43
C VAL A 109 -3.95 22.61 15.29
N GLY A 110 -4.17 21.41 14.81
CA GLY A 110 -4.89 20.38 15.53
C GLY A 110 -4.09 19.73 16.66
N SER A 111 -2.83 19.97 16.76
CA SER A 111 -2.02 19.48 17.88
C SER A 111 -2.28 20.35 19.11
N TYR A 112 -2.96 19.85 19.96
CA TYR A 112 -3.64 20.34 21.15
C TYR A 112 -2.73 20.77 22.29
#